data_bcc041d79e8849a986ad34647b6e2214
#
_entry.id   bcc041d79e8849a986ad34647b6e2214
#
_cell.length_a   1.000
_cell.length_b   1.000
_cell.length_c   1.000
_cell.angle_alpha   90.00
_cell.angle_beta   90.00
_cell.angle_gamma   90.00
#
_symmetry.space_group_name_H-M   'P 1'
#
loop_
_entity.id
_entity.type
_entity.pdbx_description
1 polymer ?
#
loop_
_entity_poly.entity_id
_entity_poly.type
_entity_poly.pdbx_seq_one_letter_code
_entity_poly.pdbx_strand_id
1 'polypeptide(L)'
;MNDSESLWLSLRTKLTHYDIRLGTATAQDYIYDPKHIAFVAARYKFAHKMMASLDRVIEVGCGDAFGAPILAQVVNELICLDIDKEQLRDNAVRLAPFKNIRFQYWDFREKAYQERVDGICLIDVIEHIYPNEESQFMGNLVGSLKLHGVALFGTPNSTAEQYSSPHSRVGHVNLKDHKTLRALLMAHFHNVFLFSMSDEVLHTGFYPMAHYLWALCASPKQD
;
A
#
# COMPACT_ATOMS: atom_id res chain seq x y z
N MET A 1 -34.06 21.87 -25.48
CA MET A 1 -33.21 21.35 -24.41
C MET A 1 -33.98 21.57 -23.12
N ASN A 2 -34.18 20.55 -22.31
CA ASN A 2 -34.87 20.71 -21.01
C ASN A 2 -33.88 21.29 -19.97
N ASP A 3 -34.41 21.78 -18.83
CA ASP A 3 -33.58 22.43 -17.80
C ASP A 3 -32.50 21.52 -17.24
N SER A 4 -32.78 20.22 -17.09
CA SER A 4 -31.83 19.22 -16.60
C SER A 4 -30.69 18.98 -17.59
N GLU A 5 -30.96 18.94 -18.88
CA GLU A 5 -29.98 18.78 -19.94
C GLU A 5 -29.04 20.02 -20.02
N SER A 6 -29.62 21.19 -19.96
CA SER A 6 -28.85 22.45 -19.94
C SER A 6 -27.96 22.56 -18.72
N LEU A 7 -28.45 22.20 -17.55
CA LEU A 7 -27.66 22.14 -16.31
C LEU A 7 -26.49 21.19 -16.46
N TRP A 8 -26.74 19.95 -16.91
CA TRP A 8 -25.69 18.93 -17.07
C TRP A 8 -24.60 19.37 -18.05
N LEU A 9 -24.97 19.91 -19.20
CA LEU A 9 -24.01 20.41 -20.17
C LEU A 9 -23.16 21.55 -19.59
N SER A 10 -23.78 22.48 -18.84
CA SER A 10 -23.05 23.56 -18.17
C SER A 10 -22.04 23.07 -17.13
N LEU A 11 -22.36 21.98 -16.39
CA LEU A 11 -21.44 21.35 -15.44
C LEU A 11 -20.29 20.66 -16.17
N ARG A 12 -20.59 19.94 -17.25
CA ARG A 12 -19.58 19.25 -18.05
C ARG A 12 -18.52 20.21 -18.62
N THR A 13 -18.91 21.38 -19.06
CA THR A 13 -17.96 22.39 -19.60
C THR A 13 -17.00 22.96 -18.54
N LYS A 14 -17.29 22.76 -17.24
CA LYS A 14 -16.42 23.18 -16.13
C LYS A 14 -15.39 22.13 -15.75
N LEU A 15 -15.50 20.90 -16.28
CA LEU A 15 -14.55 19.84 -16.00
C LEU A 15 -13.23 20.07 -16.76
N THR A 16 -12.13 19.96 -16.06
CA THR A 16 -10.80 19.95 -16.69
C THR A 16 -10.53 18.57 -17.28
N HIS A 17 -10.11 18.55 -18.53
CA HIS A 17 -9.67 17.31 -19.17
C HIS A 17 -8.25 16.98 -18.74
N TYR A 18 -8.05 15.77 -18.22
CA TYR A 18 -6.74 15.21 -17.92
C TYR A 18 -6.54 13.93 -18.75
N ASP A 19 -5.39 13.82 -19.38
CA ASP A 19 -4.94 12.57 -20.02
C ASP A 19 -4.14 11.78 -19.00
N ILE A 20 -4.80 10.83 -18.33
CA ILE A 20 -4.20 9.99 -17.29
C ILE A 20 -4.09 8.56 -17.81
N ARG A 21 -2.86 8.05 -17.87
CA ARG A 21 -2.58 6.67 -18.20
C ARG A 21 -2.42 5.83 -16.93
N LEU A 22 -3.04 4.65 -16.89
CA LEU A 22 -2.82 3.65 -15.84
C LEU A 22 -1.42 3.04 -15.97
N GLY A 23 -0.87 2.58 -14.86
CA GLY A 23 0.33 1.77 -14.87
C GLY A 23 0.08 0.38 -15.46
N THR A 24 1.14 -0.36 -15.78
CA THR A 24 1.02 -1.62 -16.55
C THR A 24 0.19 -2.67 -15.84
N ALA A 25 0.40 -2.89 -14.53
CA ALA A 25 -0.35 -3.87 -13.75
C ALA A 25 -1.82 -3.46 -13.63
N THR A 26 -2.09 -2.22 -13.23
CA THR A 26 -3.46 -1.69 -13.09
C THR A 26 -4.20 -1.68 -14.42
N ALA A 27 -3.53 -1.36 -15.53
CA ALA A 27 -4.16 -1.39 -16.86
C ALA A 27 -4.55 -2.82 -17.27
N GLN A 28 -3.73 -3.80 -16.94
CA GLN A 28 -4.03 -5.21 -17.16
C GLN A 28 -5.24 -5.65 -16.33
N ASP A 29 -5.26 -5.31 -15.03
CA ASP A 29 -6.40 -5.59 -14.15
C ASP A 29 -7.68 -4.93 -14.67
N TYR A 30 -7.61 -3.68 -15.12
CA TYR A 30 -8.75 -2.97 -15.67
C TYR A 30 -9.38 -3.67 -16.89
N ILE A 31 -8.56 -4.34 -17.70
CA ILE A 31 -9.03 -5.06 -18.88
C ILE A 31 -9.57 -6.46 -18.52
N TYR A 32 -8.87 -7.21 -17.66
CA TYR A 32 -9.15 -8.63 -17.44
C TYR A 32 -9.96 -8.92 -16.18
N ASP A 33 -9.83 -8.09 -15.14
CA ASP A 33 -10.57 -8.20 -13.88
C ASP A 33 -10.82 -6.83 -13.23
N PRO A 34 -11.65 -5.96 -13.83
CA PRO A 34 -11.83 -4.57 -13.39
C PRO A 34 -12.32 -4.44 -11.94
N LYS A 35 -13.00 -5.45 -11.38
CA LYS A 35 -13.41 -5.44 -9.98
C LYS A 35 -12.22 -5.46 -9.01
N HIS A 36 -11.06 -6.00 -9.43
CA HIS A 36 -9.83 -6.00 -8.62
C HIS A 36 -9.42 -4.58 -8.25
N ILE A 37 -9.59 -3.61 -9.15
CA ILE A 37 -9.29 -2.20 -8.89
C ILE A 37 -10.09 -1.66 -7.69
N ALA A 38 -11.33 -2.12 -7.50
CA ALA A 38 -12.14 -1.72 -6.34
C ALA A 38 -11.51 -2.20 -5.02
N PHE A 39 -11.01 -3.43 -4.98
CA PHE A 39 -10.32 -3.97 -3.81
C PHE A 39 -9.05 -3.19 -3.50
N VAL A 40 -8.23 -2.94 -4.52
CA VAL A 40 -6.99 -2.16 -4.37
C VAL A 40 -7.30 -0.74 -3.92
N ALA A 41 -8.27 -0.07 -4.54
CA ALA A 41 -8.70 1.28 -4.13
C ALA A 41 -9.20 1.32 -2.68
N ALA A 42 -9.94 0.29 -2.23
CA ALA A 42 -10.39 0.18 -0.85
C ALA A 42 -9.23 -0.01 0.14
N ARG A 43 -8.19 -0.77 -0.23
CA ARG A 43 -6.96 -0.91 0.55
C ARG A 43 -6.28 0.45 0.73
N TYR A 44 -6.10 1.19 -0.35
CA TYR A 44 -5.50 2.53 -0.28
C TYR A 44 -6.38 3.54 0.46
N LYS A 45 -7.71 3.43 0.37
CA LYS A 45 -8.63 4.26 1.15
C LYS A 45 -8.48 4.00 2.66
N PHE A 46 -8.23 2.77 3.09
CA PHE A 46 -7.92 2.47 4.48
C PHE A 46 -6.56 3.05 4.87
N ALA A 47 -5.53 2.82 4.08
CA ALA A 47 -4.19 3.37 4.31
C ALA A 47 -4.21 4.91 4.39
N HIS A 48 -4.94 5.59 3.50
CA HIS A 48 -5.19 7.04 3.54
C HIS A 48 -5.71 7.50 4.91
N LYS A 49 -6.68 6.79 5.49
CA LYS A 49 -7.23 7.15 6.81
C LYS A 49 -6.22 6.93 7.94
N MET A 50 -5.43 5.87 7.86
CA MET A 50 -4.44 5.54 8.89
C MET A 50 -3.21 6.43 8.85
N MET A 51 -2.84 6.94 7.66
CA MET A 51 -1.67 7.81 7.46
C MET A 51 -2.03 9.30 7.49
N ALA A 52 -3.29 9.64 7.72
CA ALA A 52 -3.74 11.04 7.71
C ALA A 52 -2.99 11.91 8.72
N SER A 53 -2.58 13.10 8.27
CA SER A 53 -1.86 14.10 9.06
C SER A 53 -0.41 13.74 9.41
N LEU A 54 0.15 12.68 8.87
CA LEU A 54 1.59 12.43 8.96
C LEU A 54 2.34 13.36 8.00
N ASP A 55 3.55 13.77 8.40
CA ASP A 55 4.37 14.66 7.58
C ASP A 55 4.98 13.90 6.40
N ARG A 56 5.80 12.90 6.69
CA ARG A 56 6.52 12.11 5.68
C ARG A 56 6.17 10.64 5.80
N VAL A 57 5.70 10.07 4.70
CA VAL A 57 5.32 8.65 4.63
C VAL A 57 6.07 7.96 3.51
N ILE A 58 6.59 6.77 3.79
CA ILE A 58 7.14 5.86 2.79
C ILE A 58 6.07 4.84 2.41
N GLU A 59 5.84 4.67 1.12
CA GLU A 59 5.17 3.51 0.54
C GLU A 59 6.25 2.56 0.02
N VAL A 60 6.33 1.36 0.61
CA VAL A 60 7.32 0.33 0.23
C VAL A 60 6.68 -0.61 -0.79
N GLY A 61 7.38 -0.89 -1.89
CA GLY A 61 6.88 -1.75 -2.95
C GLY A 61 5.69 -1.11 -3.67
N CYS A 62 5.84 0.15 -4.08
CA CYS A 62 4.74 0.92 -4.65
C CYS A 62 4.21 0.37 -5.99
N GLY A 63 4.92 -0.57 -6.62
CA GLY A 63 4.56 -1.13 -7.90
C GLY A 63 4.31 -0.04 -8.95
N ASP A 64 3.19 -0.10 -9.65
CA ASP A 64 2.80 0.93 -10.63
C ASP A 64 2.14 2.17 -9.99
N ALA A 65 2.19 2.26 -8.67
CA ALA A 65 1.76 3.40 -7.85
C ALA A 65 0.30 3.87 -8.11
N PHE A 66 -0.59 2.93 -8.42
CA PHE A 66 -2.02 3.24 -8.63
C PHE A 66 -2.62 3.98 -7.43
N GLY A 67 -2.31 3.54 -6.23
CA GLY A 67 -2.87 4.09 -5.00
C GLY A 67 -2.10 5.28 -4.42
N ALA A 68 -0.89 5.56 -4.89
CA ALA A 68 -0.06 6.65 -4.38
C ALA A 68 -0.78 8.02 -4.36
N PRO A 69 -1.56 8.41 -5.39
CA PRO A 69 -2.34 9.64 -5.34
C PRO A 69 -3.35 9.71 -4.19
N ILE A 70 -3.89 8.56 -3.75
CA ILE A 70 -4.84 8.51 -2.63
C ILE A 70 -4.12 8.80 -1.31
N LEU A 71 -2.92 8.23 -1.10
CA LEU A 71 -2.10 8.50 0.08
C LEU A 71 -1.59 9.95 0.09
N ALA A 72 -1.15 10.45 -1.05
CA ALA A 72 -0.59 11.79 -1.18
C ALA A 72 -1.56 12.93 -0.80
N GLN A 73 -2.87 12.66 -0.77
CA GLN A 73 -3.86 13.67 -0.36
C GLN A 73 -3.79 14.04 1.12
N VAL A 74 -3.23 13.19 1.98
CA VAL A 74 -3.30 13.33 3.44
C VAL A 74 -1.95 13.45 4.13
N VAL A 75 -0.87 13.42 3.36
CA VAL A 75 0.51 13.56 3.85
C VAL A 75 1.21 14.72 3.15
N ASN A 76 2.19 15.33 3.82
CA ASN A 76 2.92 16.43 3.19
C ASN A 76 3.89 15.91 2.12
N GLU A 77 4.53 14.76 2.35
CA GLU A 77 5.42 14.10 1.41
C GLU A 77 5.18 12.59 1.40
N LEU A 78 4.94 12.02 0.21
CA LEU A 78 4.89 10.59 -0.02
C LEU A 78 6.13 10.16 -0.80
N ILE A 79 6.88 9.21 -0.24
CA ILE A 79 8.09 8.63 -0.84
C ILE A 79 7.76 7.20 -1.27
N CYS A 80 7.55 7.00 -2.55
CA CYS A 80 7.25 5.70 -3.14
C CYS A 80 8.57 4.99 -3.47
N LEU A 81 8.81 3.87 -2.81
CA LEU A 81 10.03 3.07 -2.96
C LEU A 81 9.72 1.74 -3.63
N ASP A 82 10.58 1.34 -4.57
CA ASP A 82 10.51 0.04 -5.21
C ASP A 82 11.92 -0.40 -5.66
N ILE A 83 12.07 -1.69 -5.96
CA ILE A 83 13.28 -2.27 -6.54
C ILE A 83 13.26 -2.26 -8.08
N ASP A 84 12.11 -2.03 -8.69
CA ASP A 84 11.97 -1.91 -10.14
C ASP A 84 12.21 -0.47 -10.61
N LYS A 85 13.44 -0.23 -11.10
CA LYS A 85 13.87 1.09 -11.57
C LYS A 85 13.12 1.56 -12.82
N GLU A 86 12.66 0.65 -13.64
CA GLU A 86 11.93 0.98 -14.88
C GLU A 86 10.53 1.45 -14.54
N GLN A 87 9.86 0.73 -13.65
CA GLN A 87 8.54 1.09 -13.17
C GLN A 87 8.55 2.43 -12.41
N LEU A 88 9.57 2.68 -11.58
CA LEU A 88 9.72 3.97 -10.90
C LEU A 88 9.88 5.15 -11.87
N ARG A 89 10.60 4.97 -12.99
CA ARG A 89 10.71 6.00 -14.04
C ARG A 89 9.36 6.27 -14.72
N ASP A 90 8.62 5.22 -15.06
CA ASP A 90 7.28 5.35 -15.63
C ASP A 90 6.32 6.05 -14.67
N ASN A 91 6.33 5.67 -13.40
CA ASN A 91 5.53 6.30 -12.34
C ASN A 91 5.81 7.79 -12.21
N ALA A 92 7.09 8.19 -12.22
CA ALA A 92 7.49 9.59 -12.12
C ALA A 92 6.95 10.44 -13.29
N VAL A 93 6.87 9.87 -14.48
CA VAL A 93 6.28 10.53 -15.65
C VAL A 93 4.76 10.60 -15.55
N ARG A 94 4.10 9.47 -15.26
CA ARG A 94 2.64 9.39 -15.20
C ARG A 94 2.03 10.23 -14.08
N LEU A 95 2.69 10.26 -12.94
CA LEU A 95 2.21 10.93 -11.74
C LEU A 95 2.89 12.29 -11.49
N ALA A 96 3.52 12.86 -12.51
CA ALA A 96 4.14 14.20 -12.46
C ALA A 96 3.21 15.34 -11.99
N PRO A 97 1.87 15.29 -12.16
CA PRO A 97 0.97 16.28 -11.58
C PRO A 97 0.97 16.31 -10.05
N PHE A 98 1.27 15.20 -9.38
CA PHE A 98 1.29 15.08 -7.90
C PHE A 98 2.65 15.51 -7.36
N LYS A 99 2.78 16.77 -6.95
CA LYS A 99 4.06 17.41 -6.61
C LYS A 99 4.67 16.94 -5.30
N ASN A 100 3.88 16.32 -4.43
CA ASN A 100 4.31 15.78 -3.15
C ASN A 100 4.60 14.28 -3.18
N ILE A 101 4.64 13.65 -4.37
CA ILE A 101 5.06 12.27 -4.54
C ILE A 101 6.48 12.23 -5.10
N ARG A 102 7.34 11.43 -4.48
CA ARG A 102 8.68 11.11 -4.98
C ARG A 102 8.82 9.63 -5.25
N PHE A 103 9.54 9.27 -6.29
CA PHE A 103 9.84 7.89 -6.66
C PHE A 103 11.34 7.64 -6.54
N GLN A 104 11.73 6.60 -5.78
CA GLN A 104 13.13 6.29 -5.55
C GLN A 104 13.36 4.79 -5.47
N TYR A 105 14.46 4.31 -6.09
CA TYR A 105 14.93 2.94 -5.89
C TYR A 105 15.42 2.74 -4.45
N TRP A 106 14.91 1.70 -3.79
CA TRP A 106 15.36 1.32 -2.47
C TRP A 106 15.07 -0.14 -2.19
N ASP A 107 16.00 -0.83 -1.52
CA ASP A 107 15.85 -2.21 -1.09
C ASP A 107 16.05 -2.30 0.43
N PHE A 108 14.97 -2.56 1.16
CA PHE A 108 15.02 -2.75 2.61
C PHE A 108 15.67 -4.06 3.05
N ARG A 109 15.90 -5.00 2.14
CA ARG A 109 16.71 -6.20 2.43
C ARG A 109 18.17 -5.85 2.61
N GLU A 110 18.63 -4.75 2.02
CA GLU A 110 20.03 -4.29 2.09
C GLU A 110 20.28 -3.33 3.25
N LYS A 111 19.41 -2.32 3.41
CA LYS A 111 19.66 -1.24 4.38
C LYS A 111 18.40 -0.45 4.76
N ALA A 112 18.43 0.18 5.94
CA ALA A 112 17.43 1.13 6.37
C ALA A 112 17.44 2.41 5.48
N TYR A 113 16.28 3.07 5.37
CA TYR A 113 16.19 4.34 4.66
C TYR A 113 17.02 5.40 5.41
N GLN A 114 17.63 6.29 4.65
CA GLN A 114 18.63 7.23 5.19
C GLN A 114 18.07 8.25 6.17
N GLU A 115 16.79 8.55 6.10
CA GLU A 115 16.10 9.49 6.97
C GLU A 115 14.93 8.81 7.66
N ARG A 116 14.66 9.16 8.93
CA ARG A 116 13.51 8.63 9.65
C ARG A 116 12.24 9.36 9.25
N VAL A 117 11.18 8.60 9.02
CA VAL A 117 9.85 9.07 8.59
C VAL A 117 8.79 8.85 9.65
N ASP A 118 7.65 9.53 9.51
CA ASP A 118 6.53 9.44 10.45
C ASP A 118 5.69 8.19 10.22
N GLY A 119 5.62 7.73 8.97
CA GLY A 119 4.84 6.55 8.61
C GLY A 119 5.48 5.71 7.52
N ILE A 120 5.23 4.41 7.58
CA ILE A 120 5.58 3.45 6.51
C ILE A 120 4.34 2.64 6.19
N CYS A 121 4.02 2.50 4.91
CA CYS A 121 2.91 1.70 4.40
C CYS A 121 3.43 0.62 3.46
N LEU A 122 3.00 -0.61 3.69
CA LEU A 122 3.27 -1.77 2.82
C LEU A 122 1.93 -2.40 2.45
N ILE A 123 1.65 -2.50 1.17
CA ILE A 123 0.44 -3.14 0.64
C ILE A 123 0.89 -4.20 -0.37
N ASP A 124 0.61 -5.46 -0.08
CA ASP A 124 1.02 -6.60 -0.91
C ASP A 124 2.54 -6.66 -1.15
N VAL A 125 3.33 -6.65 -0.06
CA VAL A 125 4.82 -6.69 -0.12
C VAL A 125 5.41 -7.79 0.74
N ILE A 126 4.99 -7.92 2.01
CA ILE A 126 5.65 -8.78 2.98
C ILE A 126 5.59 -10.27 2.61
N GLU A 127 4.56 -10.68 1.87
CA GLU A 127 4.40 -12.03 1.34
C GLU A 127 5.41 -12.39 0.25
N HIS A 128 6.07 -11.38 -0.34
CA HIS A 128 7.11 -11.55 -1.36
C HIS A 128 8.53 -11.58 -0.79
N ILE A 129 8.69 -11.29 0.51
CA ILE A 129 9.99 -11.34 1.19
C ILE A 129 10.27 -12.77 1.66
N TYR A 130 11.35 -13.37 1.20
CA TYR A 130 11.71 -14.72 1.62
C TYR A 130 11.94 -14.80 3.14
N PRO A 131 11.60 -15.93 3.80
CA PRO A 131 11.74 -16.08 5.26
C PRO A 131 13.15 -15.80 5.79
N ASN A 132 14.18 -16.12 5.02
CA ASN A 132 15.58 -15.87 5.40
C ASN A 132 15.99 -14.40 5.27
N GLU A 133 15.25 -13.57 4.54
CA GLU A 133 15.48 -12.13 4.37
C GLU A 133 14.61 -11.28 5.31
N GLU A 134 13.55 -11.87 5.88
CA GLU A 134 12.50 -11.15 6.61
C GLU A 134 13.03 -10.38 7.83
N SER A 135 13.93 -10.98 8.61
CA SER A 135 14.51 -10.34 9.80
C SER A 135 15.27 -9.06 9.44
N GLN A 136 16.11 -9.13 8.41
CA GLN A 136 16.88 -7.98 7.92
C GLN A 136 15.95 -6.90 7.35
N PHE A 137 14.98 -7.30 6.53
CA PHE A 137 13.97 -6.42 5.97
C PHE A 137 13.21 -5.65 7.05
N MET A 138 12.71 -6.36 8.06
CA MET A 138 11.95 -5.76 9.17
C MET A 138 12.82 -4.84 10.03
N GLY A 139 14.06 -5.23 10.34
CA GLY A 139 14.99 -4.41 11.09
C GLY A 139 15.29 -3.07 10.38
N ASN A 140 15.56 -3.12 9.09
CA ASN A 140 15.81 -1.93 8.27
C ASN A 140 14.57 -1.03 8.15
N LEU A 141 13.39 -1.64 7.98
CA LEU A 141 12.12 -0.91 7.91
C LEU A 141 11.85 -0.16 9.23
N VAL A 142 11.95 -0.85 10.36
CA VAL A 142 11.72 -0.27 11.69
C VAL A 142 12.76 0.80 12.03
N GLY A 143 14.03 0.59 11.67
CA GLY A 143 15.10 1.57 11.79
C GLY A 143 14.87 2.87 11.02
N SER A 144 13.98 2.83 10.02
CA SER A 144 13.60 3.99 9.20
C SER A 144 12.43 4.80 9.79
N LEU A 145 11.84 4.36 10.89
CA LEU A 145 10.76 5.09 11.56
C LEU A 145 11.30 6.02 12.65
N LYS A 146 10.63 7.15 12.82
CA LYS A 146 10.77 7.98 14.03
C LYS A 146 10.28 7.22 15.26
N LEU A 147 10.70 7.63 16.46
CA LEU A 147 10.32 6.99 17.73
C LEU A 147 8.79 6.83 17.93
N HIS A 148 8.01 7.79 17.45
CA HIS A 148 6.55 7.75 17.48
C HIS A 148 5.93 7.43 16.12
N GLY A 149 6.74 6.90 15.19
CA GLY A 149 6.29 6.53 13.87
C GLY A 149 5.32 5.35 13.89
N VAL A 150 4.54 5.25 12.83
CA VAL A 150 3.58 4.18 12.63
C VAL A 150 3.90 3.38 11.36
N ALA A 151 3.56 2.10 11.36
CA ALA A 151 3.64 1.29 10.15
C ALA A 151 2.30 0.61 9.90
N LEU A 152 1.91 0.54 8.64
CA LEU A 152 0.71 -0.14 8.19
C LEU A 152 1.09 -1.27 7.23
N PHE A 153 0.73 -2.48 7.58
CA PHE A 153 0.97 -3.67 6.77
C PHE A 153 -0.36 -4.22 6.26
N GLY A 154 -0.47 -4.37 4.95
CA GLY A 154 -1.56 -5.08 4.31
C GLY A 154 -1.02 -6.27 3.54
N THR A 155 -1.59 -7.47 3.73
CA THR A 155 -1.11 -8.70 3.10
C THR A 155 -2.24 -9.72 2.92
N PRO A 156 -2.22 -10.54 1.87
CA PRO A 156 -3.13 -11.66 1.74
C PRO A 156 -3.02 -12.61 2.92
N ASN A 157 -4.16 -13.17 3.33
CA ASN A 157 -4.21 -14.12 4.42
C ASN A 157 -3.89 -15.54 3.91
N SER A 158 -2.94 -16.23 4.54
CA SER A 158 -2.59 -17.61 4.16
C SER A 158 -3.78 -18.58 4.21
N THR A 159 -4.78 -18.32 5.06
CA THR A 159 -6.00 -19.16 5.12
C THR A 159 -6.88 -19.03 3.87
N ALA A 160 -6.69 -17.97 3.09
CA ALA A 160 -7.41 -17.72 1.84
C ALA A 160 -6.62 -18.08 0.58
N GLU A 161 -5.41 -18.62 0.70
CA GLU A 161 -4.51 -18.94 -0.43
C GLU A 161 -5.19 -19.83 -1.48
N GLN A 162 -6.06 -20.75 -1.07
CA GLN A 162 -6.80 -21.62 -1.99
C GLN A 162 -7.66 -20.85 -3.02
N TYR A 163 -8.02 -19.61 -2.73
CA TYR A 163 -8.82 -18.75 -3.59
C TYR A 163 -7.98 -17.79 -4.45
N SER A 164 -6.68 -17.75 -4.23
CA SER A 164 -5.77 -16.86 -4.97
C SER A 164 -5.57 -17.35 -6.42
N SER A 165 -5.25 -16.39 -7.31
CA SER A 165 -4.93 -16.71 -8.70
C SER A 165 -3.65 -17.55 -8.81
N PRO A 166 -3.47 -18.34 -9.88
CA PRO A 166 -2.20 -19.05 -10.12
C PRO A 166 -0.99 -18.10 -10.17
N HIS A 167 -1.17 -16.91 -10.69
CA HIS A 167 -0.11 -15.90 -10.77
C HIS A 167 0.32 -15.41 -9.38
N SER A 168 -0.64 -15.08 -8.52
CA SER A 168 -0.38 -14.65 -7.14
C SER A 168 0.37 -15.72 -6.35
N ARG A 169 0.00 -17.00 -6.50
CA ARG A 169 0.64 -18.12 -5.79
C ARG A 169 2.13 -18.26 -6.08
N VAL A 170 2.57 -17.91 -7.30
CA VAL A 170 3.99 -17.99 -7.67
C VAL A 170 4.81 -16.94 -6.92
N GLY A 171 4.25 -15.75 -6.69
CA GLY A 171 4.94 -14.65 -6.02
C GLY A 171 4.86 -14.70 -4.49
N HIS A 172 3.86 -15.39 -3.92
CA HIS A 172 3.63 -15.43 -2.48
C HIS A 172 4.49 -16.50 -1.80
N VAL A 173 5.74 -16.15 -1.51
CA VAL A 173 6.73 -17.08 -0.93
C VAL A 173 6.69 -17.13 0.61
N ASN A 174 5.96 -16.21 1.26
CA ASN A 174 5.95 -16.05 2.72
C ASN A 174 4.59 -15.53 3.25
N LEU A 175 3.51 -16.17 2.84
CA LEU A 175 2.17 -15.85 3.34
C LEU A 175 2.06 -16.05 4.85
N LYS A 176 1.29 -15.20 5.50
CA LYS A 176 1.06 -15.24 6.95
C LYS A 176 -0.42 -15.37 7.28
N ASP A 177 -0.72 -16.07 8.35
CA ASP A 177 -1.98 -15.95 9.04
C ASP A 177 -1.93 -14.82 10.08
N HIS A 178 -3.04 -14.54 10.73
CA HIS A 178 -3.13 -13.47 11.74
C HIS A 178 -2.21 -13.69 12.95
N LYS A 179 -1.89 -14.93 13.31
CA LYS A 179 -1.03 -15.26 14.47
C LYS A 179 0.43 -15.00 14.12
N THR A 180 0.86 -15.52 12.99
CA THR A 180 2.24 -15.38 12.52
C THR A 180 2.55 -13.93 12.15
N LEU A 181 1.61 -13.22 11.50
CA LEU A 181 1.74 -11.78 11.24
C LEU A 181 1.86 -10.98 12.55
N ARG A 182 0.96 -11.25 13.52
CA ARG A 182 1.00 -10.57 14.82
C ARG A 182 2.30 -10.85 15.56
N ALA A 183 2.76 -12.10 15.61
CA ALA A 183 4.00 -12.49 16.29
C ALA A 183 5.21 -11.77 15.68
N LEU A 184 5.34 -11.75 14.36
CA LEU A 184 6.38 -11.02 13.66
C LEU A 184 6.38 -9.53 14.06
N LEU A 185 5.23 -8.87 13.96
CA LEU A 185 5.14 -7.42 14.19
C LEU A 185 5.32 -7.05 15.68
N MET A 186 4.86 -7.90 16.61
CA MET A 186 5.08 -7.70 18.04
C MET A 186 6.56 -7.82 18.45
N ALA A 187 7.41 -8.48 17.65
CA ALA A 187 8.85 -8.45 17.87
C ALA A 187 9.45 -7.06 17.65
N HIS A 188 8.86 -6.25 16.79
CA HIS A 188 9.37 -4.97 16.32
C HIS A 188 8.62 -3.72 16.82
N PHE A 189 7.37 -3.89 17.28
CA PHE A 189 6.52 -2.78 17.73
C PHE A 189 5.93 -3.05 19.11
N HIS A 190 5.71 -1.99 19.90
CA HIS A 190 5.03 -2.11 21.19
C HIS A 190 3.52 -2.34 21.03
N ASN A 191 2.91 -1.76 19.99
CA ASN A 191 1.47 -1.85 19.74
C ASN A 191 1.19 -2.38 18.35
N VAL A 192 0.37 -3.42 18.27
CA VAL A 192 -0.04 -4.06 16.99
C VAL A 192 -1.55 -4.28 17.02
N PHE A 193 -2.26 -3.61 16.14
CA PHE A 193 -3.72 -3.69 15.98
C PHE A 193 -4.03 -4.39 14.67
N LEU A 194 -4.69 -5.55 14.74
CA LEU A 194 -5.06 -6.32 13.54
C LEU A 194 -6.49 -6.00 13.10
N PHE A 195 -6.68 -6.04 11.78
CA PHE A 195 -7.99 -5.97 11.14
C PHE A 195 -8.09 -7.07 10.08
N SER A 196 -9.32 -7.45 9.79
CA SER A 196 -9.68 -8.33 8.68
C SER A 196 -10.26 -7.51 7.53
N MET A 197 -10.05 -7.97 6.29
CA MET A 197 -10.71 -7.38 5.14
C MET A 197 -11.23 -8.49 4.22
N SER A 198 -12.46 -8.33 3.76
CA SER A 198 -13.08 -9.18 2.76
C SER A 198 -13.65 -8.28 1.69
N ASP A 199 -13.20 -8.46 0.45
CA ASP A 199 -13.43 -7.53 -0.65
C ASP A 199 -13.04 -6.09 -0.23
N GLU A 200 -13.96 -5.13 -0.25
CA GLU A 200 -13.74 -3.75 0.16
C GLU A 200 -14.05 -3.49 1.63
N VAL A 201 -14.55 -4.49 2.36
CA VAL A 201 -15.06 -4.32 3.73
C VAL A 201 -13.98 -4.61 4.76
N LEU A 202 -13.58 -3.57 5.46
CA LEU A 202 -12.72 -3.68 6.65
C LEU A 202 -13.57 -4.03 7.88
N HIS A 203 -13.12 -5.00 8.68
CA HIS A 203 -13.81 -5.43 9.90
C HIS A 203 -12.84 -6.02 10.92
N THR A 204 -13.33 -6.33 12.11
CA THR A 204 -12.59 -7.04 13.17
C THR A 204 -13.13 -8.45 13.42
N GLY A 205 -13.72 -9.06 12.39
CA GLY A 205 -14.32 -10.39 12.45
C GLY A 205 -13.28 -11.51 12.52
N PHE A 206 -13.75 -12.74 12.47
CA PHE A 206 -12.94 -13.94 12.63
C PHE A 206 -11.86 -14.05 11.55
N TYR A 207 -10.61 -13.81 11.92
CA TYR A 207 -9.46 -13.71 11.03
C TYR A 207 -9.29 -14.87 10.02
N PRO A 208 -9.51 -16.15 10.40
CA PRO A 208 -9.37 -17.25 9.43
C PRO A 208 -10.32 -17.21 8.23
N MET A 209 -11.39 -16.41 8.30
CA MET A 209 -12.34 -16.22 7.18
C MET A 209 -12.04 -15.00 6.32
N ALA A 210 -11.07 -14.17 6.71
CA ALA A 210 -10.71 -12.99 5.95
C ALA A 210 -9.83 -13.34 4.75
N HIS A 211 -10.04 -12.65 3.62
CA HIS A 211 -9.17 -12.77 2.46
C HIS A 211 -7.84 -12.06 2.66
N TYR A 212 -7.87 -10.99 3.43
CA TYR A 212 -6.77 -10.05 3.59
C TYR A 212 -6.64 -9.60 5.05
N LEU A 213 -5.43 -9.40 5.48
CA LEU A 213 -5.10 -8.95 6.84
C LEU A 213 -4.47 -7.56 6.79
N TRP A 214 -4.83 -6.76 7.78
CA TRP A 214 -4.18 -5.50 8.06
C TRP A 214 -3.59 -5.49 9.47
N ALA A 215 -2.44 -4.84 9.61
CA ALA A 215 -1.84 -4.54 10.89
C ALA A 215 -1.41 -3.08 10.96
N LEU A 216 -2.00 -2.30 11.86
CA LEU A 216 -1.49 -0.99 12.24
C LEU A 216 -0.57 -1.15 13.44
N CYS A 217 0.68 -0.72 13.28
CA CYS A 217 1.73 -0.84 14.28
C CYS A 217 2.17 0.54 14.74
N ALA A 218 2.40 0.72 16.03
CA ALA A 218 2.86 1.98 16.60
C ALA A 218 3.95 1.76 17.63
N SER A 219 4.74 2.81 17.88
CA SER A 219 5.87 2.80 18.81
C SER A 219 6.88 1.70 18.45
N PRO A 220 7.70 1.92 17.41
CA PRO A 220 8.73 0.98 17.02
C PRO A 220 9.71 0.73 18.17
N LYS A 221 10.09 -0.51 18.37
CA LYS A 221 11.17 -0.89 19.29
C LYS A 221 12.49 -0.51 18.62
N GLN A 222 13.15 0.49 19.15
CA GLN A 222 14.46 0.92 18.71
C GLN A 222 15.45 0.50 19.81
N ASP A 223 16.48 -0.24 19.44
CA ASP A 223 17.63 -0.56 20.31
C ASP A 223 18.49 0.69 20.54
#